data_d17824301c580893016e61715650c6e2
#
_entry.id   d17824301c580893016e61715650c6e2
#
_cell.length_a   1.000
_cell.length_b   1.000
_cell.length_c   1.000
_cell.angle_alpha   90.00
_cell.angle_beta   90.00
_cell.angle_gamma   90.00
#
_symmetry.space_group_name_H-M   'P 1'
#
loop_
_entity.id
_entity.type
_entity.pdbx_description
1 polymer ?
#
loop_
_entity_poly.entity_id
_entity_poly.type
_entity_poly.pdbx_seq_one_letter_code
_entity_poly.pdbx_strand_id
1 'polypeptide(L)'
;MDAWSLPTSLNVAGKEYPIRSDYRVVLDILQCMNDPEIFEPDMTEDEKRAEQVISMLAILYIDFDDMPPTEWEEASEKACEFIDCGFSEDTKRKRPKLMDWIQDATIIIPSINKVAGKDVRGQKYLHWWTFFAFYMEIGEGTFATVVSIRDKKAKGKKLDKWEQEYYRDNKTIIDLKSSSGQRSEEEKAALRELFGISK
;
A
#
# COMPACT_ATOMS: atom_id res chain seq x y z
N MET A 1 4.19 -19.42 11.42
CA MET A 1 2.85 -18.82 11.64
C MET A 1 1.79 -19.88 11.47
N ASP A 2 0.76 -19.87 12.33
CA ASP A 2 -0.44 -20.68 12.11
C ASP A 2 -1.21 -20.08 10.91
N ALA A 3 -1.43 -20.88 9.87
CA ALA A 3 -2.09 -20.46 8.62
C ALA A 3 -3.54 -19.97 8.81
N TRP A 4 -4.12 -20.24 9.98
CA TRP A 4 -5.52 -19.90 10.30
C TRP A 4 -5.65 -18.72 11.27
N SER A 5 -4.52 -18.21 11.81
CA SER A 5 -4.51 -17.08 12.72
C SER A 5 -4.14 -15.77 12.00
N LEU A 6 -4.71 -14.67 12.50
CA LEU A 6 -4.34 -13.33 12.04
C LEU A 6 -3.18 -12.82 12.92
N PRO A 7 -1.98 -12.56 12.38
CA PRO A 7 -0.83 -12.16 13.18
C PRO A 7 -1.03 -10.75 13.76
N THR A 8 -0.83 -10.62 15.06
CA THR A 8 -0.83 -9.35 15.79
C THR A 8 0.55 -9.03 16.39
N SER A 9 1.50 -9.93 16.21
CA SER A 9 2.93 -9.78 16.54
C SER A 9 3.76 -10.47 15.47
N LEU A 10 5.04 -10.09 15.38
CA LEU A 10 6.02 -10.72 14.50
C LEU A 10 7.24 -11.16 15.32
N ASN A 11 7.75 -12.34 15.03
CA ASN A 11 8.95 -12.85 15.70
C ASN A 11 10.20 -12.31 14.99
N VAL A 12 11.01 -11.54 15.73
CA VAL A 12 12.28 -10.98 15.27
C VAL A 12 13.35 -11.36 16.28
N ALA A 13 14.42 -11.97 15.83
CA ALA A 13 15.52 -12.45 16.66
C ALA A 13 15.08 -13.31 17.88
N GLY A 14 13.97 -14.07 17.71
CA GLY A 14 13.41 -14.92 18.77
C GLY A 14 12.52 -14.18 19.78
N LYS A 15 12.28 -12.87 19.62
CA LYS A 15 11.38 -12.06 20.44
C LYS A 15 10.12 -11.68 19.67
N GLU A 16 8.96 -11.75 20.31
CA GLU A 16 7.69 -11.32 19.75
C GLU A 16 7.53 -9.81 19.89
N TYR A 17 7.40 -9.13 18.77
CA TYR A 17 7.13 -7.70 18.72
C TYR A 17 5.69 -7.46 18.27
N PRO A 18 4.86 -6.77 19.08
CA PRO A 18 3.49 -6.46 18.72
C PRO A 18 3.44 -5.46 17.56
N ILE A 19 2.45 -5.63 16.67
CA ILE A 19 2.27 -4.79 15.49
C ILE A 19 0.90 -4.11 15.45
N ARG A 20 0.84 -3.00 14.75
CA ARG A 20 -0.41 -2.30 14.40
C ARG A 20 -0.98 -2.95 13.14
N SER A 21 -1.81 -3.98 13.32
CA SER A 21 -2.32 -4.82 12.23
C SER A 21 -3.61 -4.31 11.56
N ASP A 22 -4.10 -3.11 11.89
CA ASP A 22 -5.25 -2.50 11.19
C ASP A 22 -4.87 -2.13 9.76
N TYR A 23 -5.78 -2.35 8.82
CA TYR A 23 -5.52 -2.10 7.38
C TYR A 23 -5.14 -0.64 7.08
N ARG A 24 -5.60 0.33 7.85
CA ARG A 24 -5.27 1.75 7.65
C ARG A 24 -3.80 2.00 7.85
N VAL A 25 -3.23 1.40 8.88
CA VAL A 25 -1.79 1.50 9.18
C VAL A 25 -0.95 0.96 8.01
N VAL A 26 -1.35 -0.17 7.44
CA VAL A 26 -0.63 -0.73 6.28
C VAL A 26 -0.82 0.15 5.04
N LEU A 27 -2.01 0.74 4.83
CA LEU A 27 -2.20 1.70 3.73
C LEU A 27 -1.32 2.95 3.91
N ASP A 28 -1.13 3.44 5.15
CA ASP A 28 -0.22 4.54 5.44
C ASP A 28 1.23 4.18 5.12
N ILE A 29 1.68 2.96 5.49
CA ILE A 29 3.00 2.44 5.10
C ILE A 29 3.16 2.41 3.57
N LEU A 30 2.18 1.84 2.86
CA LEU A 30 2.22 1.73 1.40
C LEU A 30 2.22 3.11 0.73
N GLN A 31 1.55 4.10 1.32
CA GLN A 31 1.61 5.48 0.87
C GLN A 31 2.99 6.07 1.06
N CYS A 32 3.58 5.95 2.25
CA CYS A 32 4.93 6.41 2.56
C CYS A 32 5.97 5.82 1.59
N MET A 33 5.90 4.51 1.35
CA MET A 33 6.85 3.82 0.47
C MET A 33 6.72 4.19 -1.01
N ASN A 34 5.54 4.61 -1.46
CA ASN A 34 5.27 4.91 -2.87
C ASN A 34 5.32 6.40 -3.22
N ASP A 35 5.54 7.27 -2.25
CA ASP A 35 5.55 8.72 -2.45
C ASP A 35 6.96 9.31 -2.39
N PRO A 36 7.58 9.59 -3.56
CA PRO A 36 8.92 10.15 -3.61
C PRO A 36 9.00 11.59 -3.07
N GLU A 37 7.86 12.28 -2.94
CA GLU A 37 7.81 13.68 -2.49
C GLU A 37 7.80 13.84 -0.96
N ILE A 38 7.70 12.72 -0.21
CA ILE A 38 7.78 12.73 1.26
C ILE A 38 9.20 13.05 1.73
N PHE A 39 10.23 12.65 0.94
CA PHE A 39 11.64 12.82 1.30
C PHE A 39 12.20 14.17 0.88
N GLU A 40 13.23 14.62 1.56
CA GLU A 40 13.94 15.86 1.17
C GLU A 40 14.56 15.71 -0.22
N PRO A 41 14.53 16.79 -1.04
CA PRO A 41 14.98 16.72 -2.44
C PRO A 41 16.46 16.39 -2.63
N ASP A 42 17.28 16.64 -1.61
CA ASP A 42 18.75 16.46 -1.61
C ASP A 42 19.19 15.08 -1.08
N MET A 43 18.25 14.25 -0.60
CA MET A 43 18.57 12.90 -0.17
C MET A 43 18.96 12.01 -1.35
N THR A 44 20.00 11.21 -1.15
CA THR A 44 20.37 10.14 -2.09
C THR A 44 19.33 9.02 -2.10
N GLU A 45 19.34 8.19 -3.14
CA GLU A 45 18.40 7.04 -3.23
C GLU A 45 18.62 6.01 -2.11
N ASP A 46 19.85 5.88 -1.59
CA ASP A 46 20.14 4.97 -0.48
C ASP A 46 19.63 5.55 0.85
N GLU A 47 19.75 6.85 1.06
CA GLU A 47 19.17 7.54 2.23
C GLU A 47 17.65 7.47 2.21
N LYS A 48 17.01 7.69 1.06
CA LYS A 48 15.56 7.53 0.91
C LYS A 48 15.09 6.12 1.25
N ARG A 49 15.82 5.10 0.77
CA ARG A 49 15.51 3.70 1.09
C ARG A 49 15.65 3.41 2.57
N ALA A 50 16.71 3.89 3.20
CA ALA A 50 16.91 3.71 4.63
C ALA A 50 15.76 4.36 5.43
N GLU A 51 15.39 5.58 5.08
CA GLU A 51 14.29 6.31 5.71
C GLU A 51 12.93 5.62 5.50
N GLN A 52 12.69 5.07 4.29
CA GLN A 52 11.50 4.26 4.01
C GLN A 52 11.41 3.03 4.93
N VAL A 53 12.52 2.33 5.12
CA VAL A 53 12.56 1.15 6.02
C VAL A 53 12.30 1.58 7.46
N ILE A 54 12.97 2.62 7.94
CA ILE A 54 12.78 3.12 9.31
C ILE A 54 11.33 3.55 9.52
N SER A 55 10.75 4.30 8.59
CA SER A 55 9.36 4.74 8.65
C SER A 55 8.39 3.55 8.67
N MET A 56 8.61 2.54 7.82
CA MET A 56 7.80 1.33 7.81
C MET A 56 7.85 0.62 9.17
N LEU A 57 9.04 0.47 9.76
CA LEU A 57 9.21 -0.17 11.07
C LEU A 57 8.52 0.63 12.18
N ALA A 58 8.73 1.94 12.22
CA ALA A 58 8.14 2.83 13.23
C ALA A 58 6.60 2.87 13.13
N ILE A 59 6.05 2.82 11.93
CA ILE A 59 4.60 2.79 11.71
C ILE A 59 4.02 1.43 12.12
N LEU A 60 4.68 0.33 11.75
CA LEU A 60 4.15 -1.02 11.95
C LEU A 60 4.33 -1.52 13.39
N TYR A 61 5.55 -1.47 13.93
CA TYR A 61 5.84 -2.01 15.26
C TYR A 61 5.42 -1.05 16.37
N ILE A 62 4.73 -1.56 17.40
CA ILE A 62 4.25 -0.74 18.53
C ILE A 62 5.42 -0.24 19.36
N ASP A 63 6.38 -1.15 19.62
CA ASP A 63 7.53 -0.89 20.50
C ASP A 63 8.82 -0.73 19.67
N PHE A 64 8.75 0.02 18.55
CA PHE A 64 9.89 0.23 17.66
C PHE A 64 11.07 0.92 18.36
N ASP A 65 10.79 1.88 19.22
CA ASP A 65 11.83 2.63 19.96
C ASP A 65 12.67 1.74 20.88
N ASP A 66 12.13 0.60 21.29
CA ASP A 66 12.82 -0.40 22.12
C ASP A 66 13.54 -1.49 21.28
N MET A 67 13.45 -1.41 19.96
CA MET A 67 14.06 -2.38 19.05
C MET A 67 15.50 -1.97 18.71
N PRO A 68 16.50 -2.83 19.04
CA PRO A 68 17.89 -2.51 18.72
C PRO A 68 18.12 -2.46 17.21
N PRO A 69 18.97 -1.55 16.70
CA PRO A 69 19.25 -1.42 15.27
C PRO A 69 19.78 -2.71 14.61
N THR A 70 20.39 -3.60 15.39
CA THR A 70 20.88 -4.90 14.91
C THR A 70 19.77 -5.86 14.48
N GLU A 71 18.53 -5.59 14.87
CA GLU A 71 17.35 -6.41 14.55
C GLU A 71 16.52 -5.80 13.38
N TRP A 72 16.82 -4.58 12.92
CA TRP A 72 16.00 -3.88 11.90
C TRP A 72 15.96 -4.58 10.54
N GLU A 73 17.06 -5.26 10.15
CA GLU A 73 17.07 -6.01 8.90
C GLU A 73 16.03 -7.13 8.93
N GLU A 74 16.09 -8.01 9.94
CA GLU A 74 15.11 -9.09 10.11
C GLU A 74 13.71 -8.54 10.34
N ALA A 75 13.55 -7.45 11.11
CA ALA A 75 12.29 -6.79 11.34
C ALA A 75 11.67 -6.29 10.02
N SER A 76 12.49 -5.73 9.12
CA SER A 76 12.02 -5.26 7.80
C SER A 76 11.57 -6.41 6.91
N GLU A 77 12.27 -7.53 6.91
CA GLU A 77 11.87 -8.75 6.20
C GLU A 77 10.51 -9.26 6.71
N LYS A 78 10.35 -9.34 8.03
CA LYS A 78 9.09 -9.78 8.65
C LYS A 78 7.94 -8.80 8.41
N ALA A 79 8.21 -7.50 8.38
CA ALA A 79 7.25 -6.48 8.01
C ALA A 79 6.77 -6.65 6.56
N CYS A 80 7.69 -6.87 5.62
CA CYS A 80 7.34 -7.14 4.23
C CYS A 80 6.51 -8.44 4.09
N GLU A 81 6.92 -9.53 4.75
CA GLU A 81 6.14 -10.79 4.77
C GLU A 81 4.71 -10.57 5.28
N PHE A 82 4.53 -9.73 6.31
CA PHE A 82 3.22 -9.39 6.84
C PHE A 82 2.40 -8.54 5.88
N ILE A 83 3.00 -7.49 5.29
CA ILE A 83 2.35 -6.58 4.34
C ILE A 83 1.92 -7.33 3.08
N ASP A 84 2.73 -8.27 2.61
CA ASP A 84 2.44 -9.12 1.46
C ASP A 84 1.48 -10.29 1.78
N CYS A 85 0.94 -10.34 3.01
CA CYS A 85 0.04 -11.41 3.48
C CYS A 85 0.63 -12.82 3.32
N GLY A 86 1.95 -12.94 3.38
CA GLY A 86 2.67 -14.21 3.17
C GLY A 86 2.76 -14.65 1.69
N PHE A 87 2.32 -13.82 0.74
CA PHE A 87 2.52 -14.10 -0.68
C PHE A 87 3.95 -13.72 -1.07
N SER A 88 4.76 -14.70 -1.44
CA SER A 88 6.06 -14.44 -2.06
C SER A 88 5.86 -14.13 -3.54
N GLU A 89 6.05 -12.89 -3.96
CA GLU A 89 6.08 -12.58 -5.39
C GLU A 89 7.41 -13.02 -6.03
N ASP A 90 7.31 -13.57 -7.25
CA ASP A 90 8.48 -13.71 -8.12
C ASP A 90 8.89 -12.31 -8.61
N THR A 91 9.80 -11.66 -7.87
CA THR A 91 10.29 -10.29 -8.10
C THR A 91 11.03 -10.13 -9.44
N LYS A 92 11.28 -11.21 -10.19
CA LYS A 92 12.02 -11.18 -11.45
C LYS A 92 11.26 -10.52 -12.61
N ARG A 93 9.94 -10.33 -12.48
CA ARG A 93 9.13 -9.69 -13.55
C ARG A 93 8.66 -8.32 -13.10
N LYS A 94 9.21 -7.25 -13.71
CA LYS A 94 8.65 -5.90 -13.56
C LYS A 94 7.23 -5.88 -14.12
N ARG A 95 6.25 -5.79 -13.25
CA ARG A 95 4.85 -5.61 -13.62
C ARG A 95 4.52 -4.11 -13.67
N PRO A 96 3.71 -3.65 -14.62
CA PRO A 96 3.27 -2.27 -14.64
C PRO A 96 2.40 -1.98 -13.39
N LYS A 97 2.50 -0.77 -12.85
CA LYS A 97 1.57 -0.29 -11.82
C LYS A 97 0.18 -0.16 -12.44
N LEU A 98 -0.80 -0.92 -11.94
CA LEU A 98 -2.16 -0.96 -12.45
C LEU A 98 -3.18 -0.30 -11.51
N MET A 99 -2.78 0.00 -10.28
CA MET A 99 -3.64 0.63 -9.29
C MET A 99 -2.82 1.51 -8.34
N ASP A 100 -3.52 2.39 -7.67
CA ASP A 100 -2.99 3.21 -6.60
C ASP A 100 -4.02 3.28 -5.46
N TRP A 101 -3.61 2.94 -4.24
CA TRP A 101 -4.51 2.85 -3.10
C TRP A 101 -5.23 4.17 -2.78
N ILE A 102 -4.55 5.29 -2.98
CA ILE A 102 -5.09 6.63 -2.71
C ILE A 102 -5.97 7.11 -3.86
N GLN A 103 -5.42 7.13 -5.08
CA GLN A 103 -6.15 7.62 -6.26
C GLN A 103 -7.41 6.80 -6.50
N ASP A 104 -7.32 5.48 -6.35
CA ASP A 104 -8.41 4.55 -6.65
C ASP A 104 -9.33 4.26 -5.46
N ALA A 105 -9.12 4.89 -4.30
CA ALA A 105 -9.91 4.64 -3.09
C ALA A 105 -11.43 4.75 -3.35
N THR A 106 -11.85 5.70 -4.17
CA THR A 106 -13.26 5.94 -4.52
C THR A 106 -13.92 4.78 -5.28
N ILE A 107 -13.15 3.94 -5.96
CA ILE A 107 -13.63 2.77 -6.71
C ILE A 107 -13.27 1.44 -6.03
N ILE A 108 -12.18 1.42 -5.26
CA ILE A 108 -11.76 0.24 -4.47
C ILE A 108 -12.71 0.03 -3.28
N ILE A 109 -12.98 1.06 -2.50
CA ILE A 109 -13.78 0.95 -1.26
C ILE A 109 -15.20 0.41 -1.54
N PRO A 110 -15.98 0.91 -2.51
CA PRO A 110 -17.28 0.31 -2.83
C PRO A 110 -17.17 -1.14 -3.26
N SER A 111 -16.10 -1.51 -3.98
CA SER A 111 -15.87 -2.89 -4.41
C SER A 111 -15.56 -3.79 -3.22
N ILE A 112 -14.72 -3.38 -2.28
CA ILE A 112 -14.45 -4.08 -1.03
C ILE A 112 -15.71 -4.18 -0.18
N ASN A 113 -16.48 -3.09 -0.04
CA ASN A 113 -17.73 -3.07 0.74
C ASN A 113 -18.75 -4.08 0.20
N LYS A 114 -18.81 -4.25 -1.13
CA LYS A 114 -19.67 -5.26 -1.77
C LYS A 114 -19.28 -6.68 -1.33
N VAL A 115 -18.00 -6.99 -1.29
CA VAL A 115 -17.48 -8.29 -0.84
C VAL A 115 -17.67 -8.46 0.66
N ALA A 116 -17.34 -7.46 1.45
CA ALA A 116 -17.42 -7.48 2.91
C ALA A 116 -18.88 -7.47 3.45
N GLY A 117 -19.87 -7.10 2.61
CA GLY A 117 -21.26 -6.93 3.02
C GLY A 117 -21.50 -5.74 3.97
N LYS A 118 -20.52 -4.84 4.13
CA LYS A 118 -20.57 -3.68 5.03
C LYS A 118 -19.57 -2.60 4.61
N ASP A 119 -19.74 -1.36 5.11
CA ASP A 119 -18.72 -0.34 4.92
C ASP A 119 -17.53 -0.61 5.86
N VAL A 120 -16.39 -0.97 5.26
CA VAL A 120 -15.15 -1.27 6.01
C VAL A 120 -14.61 -0.06 6.74
N ARG A 121 -14.86 1.16 6.25
CA ARG A 121 -14.40 2.41 6.87
C ARG A 121 -15.08 2.68 8.22
N GLY A 122 -16.31 2.19 8.39
CA GLY A 122 -17.06 2.31 9.65
C GLY A 122 -16.63 1.33 10.73
N GLN A 123 -15.72 0.39 10.43
CA GLN A 123 -15.23 -0.55 11.42
C GLN A 123 -14.17 0.13 12.30
N LYS A 124 -14.25 -0.08 13.63
CA LYS A 124 -13.24 0.43 14.57
C LYS A 124 -11.86 -0.18 14.32
N TYR A 125 -11.86 -1.46 13.92
CA TYR A 125 -10.68 -2.23 13.59
C TYR A 125 -11.03 -3.25 12.51
N LEU A 126 -10.13 -3.42 11.54
CA LEU A 126 -10.18 -4.48 10.55
C LEU A 126 -8.74 -4.89 10.23
N HIS A 127 -8.41 -6.14 10.54
CA HIS A 127 -7.08 -6.68 10.30
C HIS A 127 -6.71 -6.58 8.83
N TRP A 128 -5.45 -6.23 8.53
CA TRP A 128 -4.93 -6.05 7.17
C TRP A 128 -5.20 -7.26 6.28
N TRP A 129 -4.90 -8.47 6.74
CA TRP A 129 -5.12 -9.69 5.94
C TRP A 129 -6.58 -9.93 5.61
N THR A 130 -7.50 -9.58 6.49
CA THR A 130 -8.95 -9.65 6.19
C THR A 130 -9.36 -8.61 5.16
N PHE A 131 -8.85 -7.38 5.27
CA PHE A 131 -9.09 -6.34 4.28
C PHE A 131 -8.52 -6.72 2.91
N PHE A 132 -7.29 -7.23 2.88
CA PHE A 132 -6.63 -7.69 1.66
C PHE A 132 -7.35 -8.91 1.04
N ALA A 133 -7.88 -9.83 1.85
CA ALA A 133 -8.71 -10.92 1.34
C ALA A 133 -9.96 -10.40 0.65
N PHE A 134 -10.65 -9.40 1.20
CA PHE A 134 -11.78 -8.76 0.50
C PHE A 134 -11.35 -8.09 -0.81
N TYR A 135 -10.17 -7.46 -0.82
CA TYR A 135 -9.62 -6.87 -2.04
C TYR A 135 -9.35 -7.93 -3.12
N MET A 136 -8.76 -9.07 -2.75
CA MET A 136 -8.47 -10.16 -3.68
C MET A 136 -9.73 -10.81 -4.27
N GLU A 137 -10.85 -10.77 -3.55
CA GLU A 137 -12.15 -11.30 -3.98
C GLU A 137 -13.00 -10.28 -4.77
N ILE A 138 -12.45 -9.10 -5.09
CA ILE A 138 -13.15 -8.13 -5.93
C ILE A 138 -13.38 -8.74 -7.33
N GLY A 139 -14.66 -9.02 -7.63
CA GLY A 139 -15.09 -9.49 -8.93
C GLY A 139 -15.36 -8.36 -9.93
N GLU A 140 -16.32 -8.58 -10.82
CA GLU A 140 -16.73 -7.61 -11.84
C GLU A 140 -17.24 -6.31 -11.23
N GLY A 141 -16.85 -5.18 -11.83
CA GLY A 141 -17.25 -3.84 -11.42
C GLY A 141 -16.34 -2.75 -11.96
N THR A 142 -16.58 -1.52 -11.53
CA THR A 142 -15.83 -0.33 -11.99
C THR A 142 -14.33 -0.49 -11.77
N PHE A 143 -13.91 -0.96 -10.60
CA PHE A 143 -12.49 -1.15 -10.29
C PHE A 143 -11.83 -2.17 -11.25
N ALA A 144 -12.44 -3.34 -11.43
CA ALA A 144 -11.92 -4.36 -12.34
C ALA A 144 -11.85 -3.87 -13.78
N THR A 145 -12.85 -3.10 -14.23
CA THR A 145 -12.86 -2.49 -15.56
C THR A 145 -11.70 -1.50 -15.73
N VAL A 146 -11.48 -0.63 -14.76
CA VAL A 146 -10.37 0.35 -14.78
C VAL A 146 -9.02 -0.36 -14.83
N VAL A 147 -8.80 -1.36 -13.98
CA VAL A 147 -7.56 -2.16 -13.95
C VAL A 147 -7.34 -2.90 -15.27
N SER A 148 -8.40 -3.49 -15.86
CA SER A 148 -8.32 -4.18 -17.16
C SER A 148 -7.90 -3.25 -18.29
N ILE A 149 -8.48 -2.04 -18.36
CA ILE A 149 -8.12 -1.04 -19.38
C ILE A 149 -6.67 -0.57 -19.18
N ARG A 150 -6.24 -0.32 -17.93
CA ARG A 150 -4.85 0.03 -17.61
C ARG A 150 -3.87 -1.06 -18.04
N ASP A 151 -4.18 -2.33 -17.77
CA ASP A 151 -3.35 -3.48 -18.17
C ASP A 151 -3.22 -3.57 -19.69
N LYS A 152 -4.32 -3.43 -20.43
CA LYS A 152 -4.29 -3.40 -21.90
C LYS A 152 -3.41 -2.26 -22.40
N LYS A 153 -3.58 -1.04 -21.86
CA LYS A 153 -2.76 0.14 -22.22
C LYS A 153 -1.28 -0.08 -21.92
N ALA A 154 -0.94 -0.57 -20.73
CA ALA A 154 0.44 -0.82 -20.32
C ALA A 154 1.13 -1.88 -21.20
N LYS A 155 0.38 -2.85 -21.71
CA LYS A 155 0.86 -3.89 -22.63
C LYS A 155 0.79 -3.50 -24.12
N GLY A 156 0.37 -2.28 -24.45
CA GLY A 156 0.20 -1.82 -25.82
C GLY A 156 -0.92 -2.56 -26.59
N LYS A 157 -1.85 -3.20 -25.88
CA LYS A 157 -2.98 -3.91 -26.49
C LYS A 157 -4.06 -2.92 -26.90
N LYS A 158 -4.75 -3.24 -28.03
CA LYS A 158 -5.86 -2.42 -28.53
C LYS A 158 -7.07 -2.57 -27.61
N LEU A 159 -7.68 -1.45 -27.25
CA LEU A 159 -8.95 -1.42 -26.54
C LEU A 159 -10.11 -1.75 -27.50
N ASP A 160 -11.11 -2.47 -27.01
CA ASP A 160 -12.36 -2.69 -27.73
C ASP A 160 -13.18 -1.40 -27.86
N LYS A 161 -14.19 -1.35 -28.75
CA LYS A 161 -14.96 -0.13 -28.98
C LYS A 161 -15.58 0.45 -27.70
N TRP A 162 -16.19 -0.41 -26.89
CA TRP A 162 -16.80 0.01 -25.61
C TRP A 162 -15.75 0.49 -24.59
N GLU A 163 -14.58 -0.14 -24.56
CA GLU A 163 -13.47 0.27 -23.68
C GLU A 163 -12.90 1.61 -24.11
N GLN A 164 -12.83 1.89 -25.41
CA GLN A 164 -12.41 3.20 -25.94
C GLN A 164 -13.38 4.30 -25.54
N GLU A 165 -14.69 4.06 -25.61
CA GLU A 165 -15.72 4.97 -25.16
C GLU A 165 -15.65 5.17 -23.65
N TYR A 166 -15.57 4.08 -22.90
CA TYR A 166 -15.43 4.12 -21.45
C TYR A 166 -14.19 4.88 -21.01
N TYR A 167 -13.04 4.66 -21.66
CA TYR A 167 -11.79 5.36 -21.40
C TYR A 167 -11.92 6.85 -21.66
N ARG A 168 -12.51 7.24 -22.80
CA ARG A 168 -12.71 8.64 -23.16
C ARG A 168 -13.54 9.38 -22.09
N ASP A 169 -14.59 8.73 -21.62
CA ASP A 169 -15.55 9.35 -20.69
C ASP A 169 -15.06 9.33 -19.24
N ASN A 170 -14.13 8.43 -18.90
CA ASN A 170 -13.59 8.21 -17.54
C ASN A 170 -12.07 8.39 -17.45
N LYS A 171 -11.46 9.16 -18.33
CA LYS A 171 -10.01 9.31 -18.43
C LYS A 171 -9.34 9.70 -17.11
N THR A 172 -9.95 10.59 -16.33
CA THR A 172 -9.45 11.07 -15.03
C THR A 172 -9.37 9.97 -13.96
N ILE A 173 -10.23 8.96 -14.07
CA ILE A 173 -10.23 7.80 -13.16
C ILE A 173 -9.25 6.75 -13.67
N ILE A 174 -9.18 6.57 -15.00
CA ILE A 174 -8.39 5.48 -15.58
C ILE A 174 -6.89 5.82 -15.62
N ASP A 175 -6.51 7.04 -16.01
CA ASP A 175 -5.10 7.40 -16.07
C ASP A 175 -4.55 7.56 -14.64
N LEU A 176 -3.53 6.75 -14.33
CA LEU A 176 -2.79 6.95 -13.09
C LEU A 176 -2.03 8.27 -13.18
N LYS A 177 -2.19 9.09 -12.16
CA LYS A 177 -1.37 10.29 -12.00
C LYS A 177 0.08 9.84 -11.82
N SER A 178 1.00 10.51 -12.50
CA SER A 178 2.40 10.38 -12.13
C SER A 178 2.53 10.87 -10.69
N SER A 179 3.37 10.21 -9.90
CA SER A 179 3.66 10.58 -8.50
C SER A 179 4.20 12.02 -8.32
N SER A 180 4.44 12.73 -9.42
CA SER A 180 4.81 14.15 -9.46
C SER A 180 3.61 15.12 -9.40
N GLY A 181 2.49 14.73 -8.83
CA GLY A 181 1.38 15.65 -8.55
C GLY A 181 1.75 16.59 -7.43
N GLN A 182 1.97 17.86 -7.76
CA GLN A 182 2.39 18.93 -6.87
C GLN A 182 1.52 18.98 -5.60
N ARG A 183 1.98 18.32 -4.53
CA ARG A 183 1.49 18.59 -3.18
C ARG A 183 2.05 19.94 -2.74
N SER A 184 1.26 20.68 -1.96
CA SER A 184 1.77 21.87 -1.29
C SER A 184 2.85 21.49 -0.27
N GLU A 185 3.78 22.39 0.02
CA GLU A 185 4.81 22.13 1.04
C GLU A 185 4.19 21.89 2.43
N GLU A 186 3.00 22.46 2.69
CA GLU A 186 2.24 22.22 3.91
C GLU A 186 1.71 20.78 3.99
N GLU A 187 1.19 20.23 2.87
CA GLU A 187 0.76 18.83 2.79
C GLU A 187 1.93 17.87 2.93
N LYS A 188 3.08 18.17 2.33
CA LYS A 188 4.31 17.39 2.49
C LYS A 188 4.82 17.43 3.93
N ALA A 189 4.82 18.59 4.57
CA ALA A 189 5.21 18.74 5.97
C ALA A 189 4.31 17.95 6.91
N ALA A 190 2.99 18.02 6.71
CA ALA A 190 2.02 17.25 7.49
C ALA A 190 2.20 15.74 7.32
N LEU A 191 2.55 15.26 6.12
CA LEU A 191 2.83 13.85 5.88
C LEU A 191 4.13 13.41 6.54
N ARG A 192 5.19 14.22 6.48
CA ARG A 192 6.45 13.94 7.18
C ARG A 192 6.23 13.83 8.68
N GLU A 193 5.46 14.75 9.26
CA GLU A 193 5.09 14.70 10.68
C GLU A 193 4.29 13.43 11.00
N LEU A 194 3.33 13.07 10.17
CA LEU A 194 2.49 11.87 10.32
C LEU A 194 3.32 10.58 10.31
N PHE A 195 4.32 10.52 9.43
CA PHE A 195 5.19 9.34 9.28
C PHE A 195 6.45 9.36 10.16
N GLY A 196 6.58 10.38 11.03
CA GLY A 196 7.73 10.48 11.94
C GLY A 196 9.06 10.77 11.25
N ILE A 197 9.04 11.22 9.99
CA ILE A 197 10.23 11.61 9.21
C ILE A 197 10.67 12.97 9.71
N SER A 198 11.60 12.97 10.67
CA SER A 198 12.18 14.18 11.25
C SER A 198 13.34 14.71 10.38
N LYS A 199 13.53 16.06 10.45
CA LYS A 199 14.71 16.71 9.88
C LYS A 199 15.99 16.26 10.55
#